data_a4d57b975c990c492bc5c9929d01471c
#
_entry.id   a4d57b975c990c492bc5c9929d01471c
#
_cell.length_a   1.000
_cell.length_b   1.000
_cell.length_c   1.000
_cell.angle_alpha   90.00
_cell.angle_beta   90.00
_cell.angle_gamma   90.00
#
_symmetry.space_group_name_H-M   'P 1'
#
loop_
_entity.id
_entity.type
_entity.pdbx_description
1 polymer ?
#
loop_
_entity_poly.entity_id
_entity_poly.type
_entity_poly.pdbx_seq_one_letter_code
_entity_poly.pdbx_strand_id
1 'polypeptide(L)'
;SELAEVVGGSLDWETVGHTVVYQGERDRFRFLIGSPWMQLNDSAYNLVHAVELVEGQLFVPAATFTPYLDRIVPQQATWAEEARRLRLDTDVYNVTDIAFSPKANGLLIEIFLSTALSYEAFTTQGNYLNVSIRNGVLNRTQILSRRDRRLMYDLNAYQVTGAAQISIRLMDEIKEWHHRLLQNPPRIQISIADQNFVLAPAEPDTPPAVGPDNRIDVIVIDAGHGGKQYGAIGPTGAREKDVALDIARNLARLIRKDKQFKVIMTRDRDTTVTLEERAKIANDAGCDLFISIHANSSTKRHVAGWNVFFLAPARNDSARAVAQFENSAFLRDQAPPPDSEEAGGSEEALFGDPVLSILNEMIMTEFQSESHDFAMMCDREFRRALKTTARGVDQAGFFVLNRVYAPSVLIETGFISNRNEERLLRTPEYQEAVAKALYDAVKRFKAKYERFAEEGERSAG
;
A
#
# COMPACT_ATOMS: atom_id res chain seq x y z
N SER A 1 32.64 9.49 -0.95
CA SER A 1 33.47 9.27 0.24
C SER A 1 33.28 10.35 1.29
N GLU A 2 33.27 11.63 0.91
CA GLU A 2 33.07 12.76 1.84
C GLU A 2 31.79 12.64 2.69
N LEU A 3 30.69 12.23 2.08
CA LEU A 3 29.45 12.03 2.83
C LEU A 3 29.58 10.93 3.88
N ALA A 4 30.20 9.79 3.54
CA ALA A 4 30.43 8.70 4.47
C ALA A 4 31.35 9.08 5.65
N GLU A 5 32.32 9.96 5.42
CA GLU A 5 33.19 10.48 6.49
C GLU A 5 32.42 11.42 7.45
N VAL A 6 31.45 12.19 6.90
CA VAL A 6 30.64 13.12 7.70
C VAL A 6 29.54 12.39 8.49
N VAL A 7 28.95 11.36 7.92
CA VAL A 7 27.77 10.70 8.50
C VAL A 7 28.08 9.42 9.27
N GLY A 8 29.34 8.97 9.24
CA GLY A 8 29.74 7.69 9.80
C GLY A 8 29.33 6.51 8.90
N GLY A 9 29.85 5.32 9.18
CA GLY A 9 29.62 4.12 8.39
C GLY A 9 30.76 3.74 7.45
N SER A 10 30.60 2.64 6.70
CA SER A 10 31.60 2.16 5.75
C SER A 10 31.03 2.13 4.33
N LEU A 11 31.91 2.35 3.36
CA LEU A 11 31.63 2.16 1.94
C LEU A 11 32.46 0.99 1.44
N ASP A 12 31.77 -0.05 0.96
CA ASP A 12 32.39 -1.25 0.41
C ASP A 12 32.09 -1.37 -1.09
N TRP A 13 33.12 -1.71 -1.86
CA TRP A 13 33.00 -1.94 -3.30
C TRP A 13 32.85 -3.43 -3.58
N GLU A 14 31.73 -3.82 -4.17
CA GLU A 14 31.49 -5.17 -4.69
C GLU A 14 31.81 -5.21 -6.20
N THR A 15 32.99 -5.71 -6.56
CA THR A 15 33.44 -5.77 -7.96
C THR A 15 32.63 -6.68 -8.85
N VAL A 16 32.08 -7.75 -8.28
CA VAL A 16 31.16 -8.66 -8.96
C VAL A 16 29.74 -8.08 -8.80
N GLY A 17 29.24 -7.40 -9.82
CA GLY A 17 27.91 -6.77 -9.81
C GLY A 17 27.93 -5.25 -9.95
N HIS A 18 29.11 -4.62 -10.00
CA HIS A 18 29.24 -3.17 -10.13
C HIS A 18 28.41 -2.37 -9.13
N THR A 19 28.47 -2.77 -7.85
CA THR A 19 27.70 -2.13 -6.78
C THR A 19 28.61 -1.52 -5.73
N VAL A 20 28.15 -0.39 -5.18
CA VAL A 20 28.73 0.21 -3.97
C VAL A 20 27.74 0.05 -2.84
N VAL A 21 28.23 -0.46 -1.70
CA VAL A 21 27.41 -0.67 -0.50
C VAL A 21 27.85 0.32 0.58
N TYR A 22 26.93 1.15 1.04
CA TYR A 22 27.10 1.91 2.27
C TYR A 22 26.44 1.15 3.41
N GLN A 23 27.22 0.87 4.46
CA GLN A 23 26.73 0.27 5.69
C GLN A 23 26.75 1.30 6.81
N GLY A 24 25.58 1.76 7.21
CA GLY A 24 25.37 2.60 8.39
C GLY A 24 25.04 1.77 9.64
N GLU A 25 24.77 2.43 10.75
CA GLU A 25 24.39 1.79 12.03
C GLU A 25 23.11 0.97 11.95
N ARG A 26 22.13 1.44 11.16
CA ARG A 26 20.77 0.85 11.08
C ARG A 26 20.40 0.39 9.68
N ASP A 27 20.89 1.08 8.66
CA ASP A 27 20.48 0.90 7.28
C ASP A 27 21.64 0.59 6.37
N ARG A 28 21.38 -0.25 5.36
CA ARG A 28 22.32 -0.64 4.31
C ARG A 28 21.80 -0.13 2.97
N PHE A 29 22.58 0.72 2.32
CA PHE A 29 22.30 1.18 0.96
C PHE A 29 23.22 0.45 -0.03
N ARG A 30 22.63 -0.08 -1.08
CA ARG A 30 23.37 -0.67 -2.20
C ARG A 30 23.05 0.10 -3.47
N PHE A 31 24.05 0.64 -4.11
CA PHE A 31 23.95 1.42 -5.34
C PHE A 31 24.47 0.62 -6.51
N LEU A 32 23.67 0.46 -7.56
CA LEU A 32 24.07 -0.14 -8.82
C LEU A 32 24.67 0.95 -9.71
N ILE A 33 25.96 0.87 -10.01
CA ILE A 33 26.67 1.88 -10.82
C ILE A 33 26.17 1.87 -12.27
N GLY A 34 25.96 3.05 -12.84
CA GLY A 34 25.38 3.22 -14.16
C GLY A 34 23.88 3.01 -14.22
N SER A 35 23.22 2.84 -13.07
CA SER A 35 21.79 2.59 -12.95
C SER A 35 21.12 3.60 -12.04
N PRO A 36 19.86 3.97 -12.29
CA PRO A 36 19.08 4.79 -11.37
C PRO A 36 18.56 4.02 -10.15
N TRP A 37 18.82 2.71 -10.04
CA TRP A 37 18.31 1.88 -8.96
C TRP A 37 19.27 1.81 -7.80
N MET A 38 18.76 2.03 -6.60
CA MET A 38 19.42 1.71 -5.34
C MET A 38 18.56 0.75 -4.53
N GLN A 39 19.18 -0.01 -3.67
CA GLN A 39 18.53 -0.82 -2.65
C GLN A 39 18.80 -0.22 -1.28
N LEU A 40 17.77 -0.05 -0.47
CA LEU A 40 17.83 0.33 0.93
C LEU A 40 17.29 -0.84 1.73
N ASN A 41 18.16 -1.51 2.48
CA ASN A 41 17.89 -2.80 3.11
C ASN A 41 17.37 -3.79 2.05
N ASP A 42 16.13 -4.24 2.15
CA ASP A 42 15.52 -5.19 1.22
C ASP A 42 14.63 -4.54 0.14
N SER A 43 14.55 -3.21 0.12
CA SER A 43 13.65 -2.47 -0.79
C SER A 43 14.44 -1.74 -1.88
N ALA A 44 13.95 -1.82 -3.12
CA ALA A 44 14.57 -1.15 -4.27
C ALA A 44 13.88 0.19 -4.58
N TYR A 45 14.69 1.22 -4.83
CA TYR A 45 14.24 2.59 -5.11
C TYR A 45 14.85 3.11 -6.40
N ASN A 46 14.08 3.88 -7.16
CA ASN A 46 14.53 4.53 -8.38
C ASN A 46 14.87 6.00 -8.12
N LEU A 47 16.13 6.35 -8.34
CA LEU A 47 16.65 7.70 -8.16
C LEU A 47 16.47 8.58 -9.40
N VAL A 48 15.74 8.13 -10.42
CA VAL A 48 15.47 8.80 -11.70
C VAL A 48 16.72 8.93 -12.58
N HIS A 49 17.85 9.35 -12.01
CA HIS A 49 19.13 9.46 -12.68
C HIS A 49 20.11 8.40 -12.20
N ALA A 50 21.00 7.99 -13.09
CA ALA A 50 21.97 6.96 -12.78
C ALA A 50 22.93 7.42 -11.67
N VAL A 51 23.31 6.44 -10.82
CA VAL A 51 24.40 6.60 -9.87
C VAL A 51 25.72 6.37 -10.62
N GLU A 52 26.67 7.25 -10.47
CA GLU A 52 27.93 7.23 -11.20
C GLU A 52 29.11 7.06 -10.26
N LEU A 53 30.14 6.39 -10.74
CA LEU A 53 31.45 6.31 -10.09
C LEU A 53 32.46 7.04 -10.96
N VAL A 54 32.99 8.17 -10.46
CA VAL A 54 33.98 8.98 -11.17
C VAL A 54 35.21 9.13 -10.27
N GLU A 55 36.35 8.75 -10.76
CA GLU A 55 37.64 8.84 -10.03
C GLU A 55 37.62 8.21 -8.62
N GLY A 56 36.85 7.11 -8.45
CA GLY A 56 36.70 6.41 -7.18
C GLY A 56 35.70 7.08 -6.20
N GLN A 57 35.01 8.13 -6.62
CA GLN A 57 33.96 8.79 -5.85
C GLN A 57 32.59 8.40 -6.37
N LEU A 58 31.70 8.08 -5.45
CA LEU A 58 30.30 7.77 -5.75
C LEU A 58 29.48 9.07 -5.85
N PHE A 59 28.83 9.25 -6.99
CA PHE A 59 27.91 10.37 -7.23
C PHE A 59 26.49 9.84 -7.27
N VAL A 60 25.64 10.38 -6.41
CA VAL A 60 24.20 10.04 -6.34
C VAL A 60 23.37 11.27 -6.71
N PRO A 61 22.21 11.10 -7.38
CA PRO A 61 21.34 12.20 -7.75
C PRO A 61 20.80 12.92 -6.51
N ALA A 62 21.24 14.15 -6.24
CA ALA A 62 20.98 14.87 -5.00
C ALA A 62 19.48 15.06 -4.74
N ALA A 63 18.71 15.52 -5.73
CA ALA A 63 17.28 15.83 -5.57
C ALA A 63 16.46 14.59 -5.15
N THR A 64 16.73 13.44 -5.76
CA THR A 64 15.96 12.21 -5.53
C THR A 64 16.54 11.34 -4.42
N PHE A 65 17.80 11.53 -4.04
CA PHE A 65 18.43 10.83 -2.93
C PHE A 65 18.26 11.54 -1.57
N THR A 66 18.08 12.85 -1.56
CA THR A 66 17.93 13.66 -0.32
C THR A 66 16.89 13.09 0.64
N PRO A 67 15.68 12.61 0.21
CA PRO A 67 14.69 12.05 1.12
C PRO A 67 15.17 10.82 1.93
N TYR A 68 16.22 10.15 1.47
CA TYR A 68 16.79 8.98 2.14
C TYR A 68 17.94 9.34 3.08
N LEU A 69 18.46 10.56 3.01
CA LEU A 69 19.53 11.02 3.89
C LEU A 69 19.11 11.10 5.36
N ASP A 70 17.84 11.33 5.65
CA ASP A 70 17.30 11.32 7.02
C ASP A 70 17.48 9.99 7.75
N ARG A 71 17.76 8.92 7.01
CA ARG A 71 18.11 7.59 7.58
C ARG A 71 19.58 7.44 7.88
N ILE A 72 20.42 8.27 7.28
CA ILE A 72 21.88 8.22 7.39
C ILE A 72 22.37 9.26 8.39
N VAL A 73 21.76 10.46 8.35
CA VAL A 73 22.16 11.59 9.21
C VAL A 73 21.07 11.91 10.22
N PRO A 74 21.43 12.30 11.46
CA PRO A 74 20.45 12.74 12.45
C PRO A 74 19.84 14.10 12.14
N GLN A 75 20.37 14.84 11.16
CA GLN A 75 19.91 16.14 10.72
C GLN A 75 18.90 16.00 9.58
N GLN A 76 17.96 16.93 9.48
CA GLN A 76 17.10 16.99 8.30
C GLN A 76 17.90 17.45 7.08
N ALA A 77 17.84 16.64 6.01
CA ALA A 77 18.47 16.94 4.75
C ALA A 77 17.48 17.64 3.82
N THR A 78 17.83 18.80 3.28
CA THR A 78 17.03 19.52 2.28
C THR A 78 17.88 19.84 1.06
N TRP A 79 17.33 19.62 -0.14
CA TRP A 79 17.95 19.98 -1.40
C TRP A 79 17.37 21.29 -1.92
N ALA A 80 18.23 22.33 -2.05
CA ALA A 80 17.86 23.59 -2.67
C ALA A 80 18.22 23.58 -4.16
N GLU A 81 17.24 23.31 -5.03
CA GLU A 81 17.39 23.10 -6.46
C GLU A 81 18.08 24.28 -7.17
N GLU A 82 17.61 25.51 -6.92
CA GLU A 82 18.15 26.73 -7.54
C GLU A 82 19.60 26.98 -7.12
N ALA A 83 19.93 26.74 -5.87
CA ALA A 83 21.26 26.94 -5.31
C ALA A 83 22.19 25.74 -5.53
N ARG A 84 21.66 24.59 -5.97
CA ARG A 84 22.35 23.29 -6.06
C ARG A 84 23.13 22.96 -4.78
N ARG A 85 22.46 23.11 -3.64
CA ARG A 85 23.05 22.89 -2.32
C ARG A 85 22.24 21.94 -1.50
N LEU A 86 22.92 20.95 -0.92
CA LEU A 86 22.39 20.13 0.15
C LEU A 86 22.60 20.90 1.47
N ARG A 87 21.53 21.09 2.22
CA ARG A 87 21.57 21.64 3.58
C ARG A 87 21.29 20.51 4.54
N LEU A 88 22.11 20.38 5.56
CA LEU A 88 21.86 19.56 6.72
C LEU A 88 21.54 20.53 7.85
N ASP A 89 20.27 20.65 8.17
CA ASP A 89 19.81 21.52 9.24
C ASP A 89 20.01 20.81 10.58
N THR A 90 20.77 21.44 11.46
CA THR A 90 21.01 20.96 12.82
C THR A 90 19.80 21.19 13.72
N ASP A 91 18.74 21.77 13.18
CA ASP A 91 17.54 22.08 13.94
C ASP A 91 16.78 20.79 14.27
N VAL A 92 16.75 20.57 15.55
CA VAL A 92 16.00 19.52 16.25
C VAL A 92 14.55 19.53 15.77
N TYR A 93 14.04 18.37 15.42
CA TYR A 93 12.60 18.20 15.16
C TYR A 93 11.78 18.90 16.24
N ASN A 94 10.89 19.78 15.82
CA ASN A 94 10.00 20.48 16.75
C ASN A 94 8.60 19.86 16.80
N VAL A 95 8.31 18.91 15.90
CA VAL A 95 7.17 17.97 15.97
C VAL A 95 7.76 16.59 16.18
N THR A 96 7.83 16.18 17.44
CA THR A 96 8.72 15.10 17.90
C THR A 96 8.07 13.72 17.94
N ASP A 97 6.78 13.65 18.28
CA ASP A 97 6.06 12.38 18.44
C ASP A 97 4.54 12.59 18.34
N ILE A 98 3.80 11.49 18.24
CA ILE A 98 2.35 11.46 18.32
C ILE A 98 1.92 10.28 19.22
N ALA A 99 0.88 10.45 20.01
CA ALA A 99 0.29 9.38 20.82
C ALA A 99 -1.21 9.28 20.60
N PHE A 100 -1.70 8.07 20.64
CA PHE A 100 -3.12 7.73 20.55
C PHE A 100 -3.54 7.04 21.83
N SER A 101 -4.50 7.61 22.53
CA SER A 101 -4.98 7.11 23.82
C SER A 101 -6.49 6.91 23.75
N PRO A 102 -6.97 5.68 23.55
CA PRO A 102 -8.39 5.37 23.65
C PRO A 102 -8.92 5.71 25.05
N LYS A 103 -10.10 6.28 25.11
CA LYS A 103 -10.82 6.64 26.33
C LYS A 103 -12.20 5.99 26.32
N ALA A 104 -12.82 5.88 27.49
CA ALA A 104 -14.16 5.28 27.61
C ALA A 104 -15.24 5.96 26.74
N ASN A 105 -15.00 7.20 26.31
CA ASN A 105 -15.92 8.03 25.56
C ASN A 105 -15.32 8.59 24.26
N GLY A 106 -14.28 7.95 23.72
CA GLY A 106 -13.64 8.38 22.47
C GLY A 106 -12.14 8.16 22.39
N LEU A 107 -11.47 8.96 21.55
CA LEU A 107 -10.04 8.90 21.30
C LEU A 107 -9.37 10.22 21.64
N LEU A 108 -8.28 10.16 22.36
CA LEU A 108 -7.37 11.29 22.59
C LEU A 108 -6.13 11.12 21.73
N ILE A 109 -5.85 12.14 20.90
CA ILE A 109 -4.63 12.24 20.09
C ILE A 109 -3.79 13.37 20.65
N GLU A 110 -2.49 13.12 20.88
CA GLU A 110 -1.54 14.12 21.35
C GLU A 110 -0.34 14.19 20.39
N ILE A 111 -0.11 15.36 19.78
CA ILE A 111 1.06 15.63 18.94
C ILE A 111 2.05 16.43 19.79
N PHE A 112 3.21 15.85 20.08
CA PHE A 112 4.22 16.44 20.94
C PHE A 112 5.12 17.39 20.16
N LEU A 113 5.36 18.55 20.76
CA LEU A 113 6.15 19.62 20.21
C LEU A 113 7.33 19.94 21.15
N SER A 114 8.46 20.39 20.59
CA SER A 114 9.56 20.90 21.40
C SER A 114 9.31 22.36 21.85
N THR A 115 8.51 23.09 21.10
CA THR A 115 8.07 24.45 21.38
C THR A 115 6.64 24.65 20.91
N ALA A 116 5.91 25.61 21.47
CA ALA A 116 4.54 25.89 21.05
C ALA A 116 4.54 26.50 19.63
N LEU A 117 3.87 25.84 18.69
CA LEU A 117 3.74 26.24 17.32
C LEU A 117 2.29 26.55 16.96
N SER A 118 2.08 27.47 16.05
CA SER A 118 0.77 27.73 15.47
C SER A 118 0.38 26.57 14.56
N TYR A 119 -0.89 26.17 14.61
CA TYR A 119 -1.39 25.05 13.82
C TYR A 119 -2.84 25.26 13.41
N GLU A 120 -3.26 24.50 12.43
CA GLU A 120 -4.65 24.37 12.00
C GLU A 120 -5.00 22.88 12.04
N ALA A 121 -6.21 22.57 12.50
CA ALA A 121 -6.74 21.20 12.48
C ALA A 121 -8.11 21.22 11.81
N PHE A 122 -8.34 20.29 10.89
CA PHE A 122 -9.57 20.22 10.11
C PHE A 122 -9.83 18.77 9.64
N THR A 123 -11.08 18.47 9.35
CA THR A 123 -11.48 17.19 8.75
C THR A 123 -11.74 17.36 7.26
N THR A 124 -11.49 16.29 6.51
CA THR A 124 -11.79 16.22 5.07
C THR A 124 -12.62 15.00 4.75
N GLN A 125 -13.19 14.94 3.55
CA GLN A 125 -13.94 13.78 3.07
C GLN A 125 -13.13 12.50 3.20
N GLY A 126 -13.80 11.39 3.50
CA GLY A 126 -13.15 10.09 3.73
C GLY A 126 -12.62 9.90 5.16
N ASN A 127 -13.13 10.69 6.10
CA ASN A 127 -12.83 10.55 7.53
C ASN A 127 -11.37 10.85 7.92
N TYR A 128 -10.75 11.81 7.22
CA TYR A 128 -9.41 12.28 7.54
C TYR A 128 -9.42 13.43 8.53
N LEU A 129 -8.63 13.30 9.59
CA LEU A 129 -8.22 14.40 10.46
C LEU A 129 -6.86 14.89 10.00
N ASN A 130 -6.76 16.14 9.64
CA ASN A 130 -5.53 16.78 9.18
C ASN A 130 -5.07 17.82 10.19
N VAL A 131 -3.79 17.85 10.48
CA VAL A 131 -3.15 18.85 11.36
C VAL A 131 -1.98 19.45 10.61
N SER A 132 -2.08 20.75 10.27
CA SER A 132 -1.03 21.52 9.64
C SER A 132 -0.35 22.42 10.67
N ILE A 133 0.95 22.24 10.90
CA ILE A 133 1.74 22.91 11.94
C ILE A 133 2.72 23.84 11.26
N ARG A 134 2.53 25.16 11.39
CA ARG A 134 3.39 26.18 10.76
C ARG A 134 4.78 26.13 11.37
N ASN A 135 5.80 26.21 10.52
CA ASN A 135 7.22 26.05 10.90
C ASN A 135 7.51 24.74 11.66
N GLY A 136 6.63 23.73 11.51
CA GLY A 136 6.85 22.40 12.04
C GLY A 136 7.93 21.68 11.25
N VAL A 137 8.82 20.99 11.96
CA VAL A 137 9.83 20.07 11.44
C VAL A 137 9.57 18.71 12.04
N LEU A 138 9.18 17.75 11.19
CA LEU A 138 8.68 16.43 11.62
C LEU A 138 9.79 15.46 11.96
N ASN A 139 9.69 14.81 13.10
CA ASN A 139 10.30 13.50 13.28
C ASN A 139 9.41 12.43 12.62
N ARG A 140 9.47 12.38 11.28
CA ARG A 140 8.58 11.55 10.47
C ARG A 140 8.64 10.07 10.86
N THR A 141 9.85 9.55 11.04
CA THR A 141 10.07 8.14 11.41
C THR A 141 9.40 7.80 12.74
N GLN A 142 9.56 8.66 13.76
CA GLN A 142 8.95 8.48 15.06
C GLN A 142 7.43 8.55 14.98
N ILE A 143 6.88 9.52 14.25
CA ILE A 143 5.43 9.70 14.10
C ILE A 143 4.81 8.50 13.40
N LEU A 144 5.38 8.05 12.29
CA LEU A 144 4.84 6.91 11.53
C LEU A 144 4.96 5.58 12.30
N SER A 145 5.95 5.44 13.20
CA SER A 145 6.07 4.27 14.07
C SER A 145 4.91 4.12 15.07
N ARG A 146 4.12 5.18 15.28
CA ARG A 146 2.97 5.19 16.20
C ARG A 146 1.65 4.75 15.55
N ARG A 147 1.69 4.32 14.30
CA ARG A 147 0.50 3.82 13.60
C ARG A 147 -0.10 2.63 14.36
N ASP A 148 -1.36 2.78 14.76
CA ASP A 148 -2.15 1.71 15.39
C ASP A 148 -3.29 1.28 14.47
N ARG A 149 -3.17 0.10 13.88
CA ARG A 149 -4.12 -0.46 12.92
C ARG A 149 -5.51 -0.74 13.51
N ARG A 150 -5.65 -0.72 14.83
CA ARG A 150 -6.94 -0.88 15.52
C ARG A 150 -7.73 0.42 15.59
N LEU A 151 -7.05 1.54 15.44
CA LEU A 151 -7.61 2.89 15.63
C LEU A 151 -7.75 3.64 14.30
N MET A 152 -6.91 3.32 13.32
CA MET A 152 -6.82 4.09 12.09
C MET A 152 -6.52 3.21 10.88
N TYR A 153 -7.10 3.60 9.75
CA TYR A 153 -6.73 3.06 8.44
C TYR A 153 -5.37 3.58 8.01
N ASP A 154 -5.08 4.85 8.33
CA ASP A 154 -3.88 5.50 7.83
C ASP A 154 -3.34 6.58 8.78
N LEU A 155 -2.00 6.73 8.78
CA LEU A 155 -1.26 7.79 9.45
C LEU A 155 -0.15 8.25 8.52
N ASN A 156 -0.24 9.49 8.07
CA ASN A 156 0.72 10.11 7.18
C ASN A 156 1.33 11.36 7.80
N ALA A 157 2.59 11.60 7.52
CA ALA A 157 3.33 12.77 8.00
C ALA A 157 4.13 13.36 6.83
N TYR A 158 3.85 14.60 6.49
CA TYR A 158 4.43 15.30 5.33
C TYR A 158 5.17 16.54 5.78
N GLN A 159 6.42 16.68 5.33
CA GLN A 159 7.13 17.93 5.42
C GLN A 159 6.86 18.74 4.17
N VAL A 160 6.22 19.89 4.32
CA VAL A 160 5.97 20.83 3.23
C VAL A 160 6.72 22.14 3.49
N THR A 161 6.87 22.98 2.48
CA THR A 161 7.58 24.28 2.65
C THR A 161 6.91 25.13 3.72
N GLY A 162 7.61 25.36 4.82
CA GLY A 162 7.15 26.19 5.94
C GLY A 162 6.12 25.55 6.87
N ALA A 163 5.82 24.23 6.73
CA ALA A 163 4.90 23.56 7.62
C ALA A 163 5.14 22.03 7.70
N ALA A 164 4.67 21.44 8.78
CA ALA A 164 4.50 20.01 8.94
C ALA A 164 3.01 19.65 8.83
N GLN A 165 2.66 18.63 8.10
CA GLN A 165 1.28 18.14 8.02
C GLN A 165 1.21 16.69 8.49
N ILE A 166 0.28 16.41 9.40
CA ILE A 166 -0.06 15.05 9.84
C ILE A 166 -1.49 14.79 9.39
N SER A 167 -1.70 13.66 8.73
CA SER A 167 -3.00 13.24 8.21
C SER A 167 -3.33 11.86 8.76
N ILE A 168 -4.46 11.73 9.44
CA ILE A 168 -4.89 10.52 10.15
C ILE A 168 -6.26 10.12 9.61
N ARG A 169 -6.37 8.92 9.08
CA ARG A 169 -7.66 8.35 8.71
C ARG A 169 -8.12 7.38 9.79
N LEU A 170 -9.09 7.80 10.57
CA LEU A 170 -9.65 6.97 11.65
C LEU A 170 -10.63 5.93 11.11
N MET A 171 -10.77 4.80 11.83
CA MET A 171 -11.73 3.76 11.51
C MET A 171 -13.16 4.23 11.77
N ASP A 172 -13.37 4.91 12.88
CA ASP A 172 -14.68 5.41 13.26
C ASP A 172 -14.91 6.83 12.76
N GLU A 173 -16.17 7.15 12.42
CA GLU A 173 -16.56 8.45 11.87
C GLU A 173 -16.31 9.57 12.89
N ILE A 174 -15.62 10.64 12.45
CA ILE A 174 -15.34 11.81 13.28
C ILE A 174 -16.60 12.71 13.29
N LYS A 175 -17.42 12.61 14.33
CA LYS A 175 -18.67 13.40 14.48
C LYS A 175 -18.45 14.64 15.31
N GLU A 176 -17.90 14.48 16.50
CA GLU A 176 -17.60 15.58 17.42
C GLU A 176 -16.15 15.51 17.83
N TRP A 177 -15.44 16.61 17.67
CA TRP A 177 -14.04 16.69 18.06
C TRP A 177 -13.66 18.11 18.45
N HIS A 178 -12.67 18.21 19.33
CA HIS A 178 -12.12 19.46 19.83
C HIS A 178 -10.61 19.37 19.84
N HIS A 179 -9.95 20.51 19.64
CA HIS A 179 -8.50 20.58 19.69
C HIS A 179 -8.03 21.81 20.49
N ARG A 180 -6.86 21.70 21.10
CA ARG A 180 -6.21 22.78 21.83
C ARG A 180 -4.70 22.62 21.86
N LEU A 181 -3.98 23.72 21.96
CA LEU A 181 -2.56 23.73 22.22
C LEU A 181 -2.32 23.82 23.73
N LEU A 182 -1.60 22.86 24.27
CA LEU A 182 -1.09 22.89 25.64
C LEU A 182 0.34 23.42 25.64
N GLN A 183 0.73 24.18 26.68
CA GLN A 183 2.01 24.89 26.69
C GLN A 183 3.09 24.12 27.47
N ASN A 184 2.73 23.35 28.48
CA ASN A 184 3.68 22.69 29.37
C ASN A 184 3.30 21.23 29.66
N PRO A 185 3.94 20.23 29.05
CA PRO A 185 4.82 20.34 27.89
C PRO A 185 4.04 20.75 26.63
N PRO A 186 4.70 21.43 25.65
CA PRO A 186 4.04 21.86 24.43
C PRO A 186 3.49 20.66 23.62
N ARG A 187 2.18 20.65 23.37
CA ARG A 187 1.54 19.62 22.53
C ARG A 187 0.19 20.05 22.02
N ILE A 188 -0.17 19.59 20.86
CA ILE A 188 -1.52 19.70 20.32
C ILE A 188 -2.32 18.51 20.82
N GLN A 189 -3.39 18.79 21.53
CA GLN A 189 -4.31 17.78 22.05
C GLN A 189 -5.61 17.82 21.24
N ILE A 190 -6.01 16.68 20.70
CA ILE A 190 -7.23 16.50 19.92
C ILE A 190 -8.06 15.43 20.61
N SER A 191 -9.28 15.79 20.99
CA SER A 191 -10.25 14.87 21.61
C SER A 191 -11.37 14.60 20.62
N ILE A 192 -11.57 13.34 20.29
CA ILE A 192 -12.66 12.87 19.42
C ILE A 192 -13.62 12.13 20.30
N ALA A 193 -14.87 12.63 20.40
CA ALA A 193 -15.94 11.98 21.13
C ALA A 193 -16.69 11.01 20.22
N ASP A 194 -16.88 9.77 20.67
CA ASP A 194 -17.77 8.83 20.03
C ASP A 194 -18.55 8.03 21.08
N GLN A 195 -19.88 7.94 20.88
CA GLN A 195 -20.75 7.11 21.70
C GLN A 195 -20.62 5.62 21.37
N ASN A 196 -20.00 5.27 20.24
CA ASN A 196 -19.85 3.92 19.73
C ASN A 196 -18.40 3.40 19.79
N PHE A 197 -17.48 4.16 20.39
CA PHE A 197 -16.07 3.74 20.54
C PHE A 197 -15.97 2.65 21.62
N VAL A 198 -16.52 1.49 21.31
CA VAL A 198 -16.33 0.30 22.14
C VAL A 198 -15.03 -0.35 21.67
N LEU A 199 -13.94 -0.03 22.35
CA LEU A 199 -12.79 -0.93 22.31
C LEU A 199 -13.27 -2.29 22.78
N ALA A 200 -13.03 -3.31 21.97
CA ALA A 200 -13.09 -4.68 22.48
C ALA A 200 -12.30 -4.72 23.81
N PRO A 201 -12.79 -5.42 24.84
CA PRO A 201 -12.10 -5.50 26.12
C PRO A 201 -10.62 -5.82 25.85
N ALA A 202 -9.72 -5.05 26.45
CA ALA A 202 -8.31 -5.39 26.42
C ALA A 202 -8.17 -6.80 26.97
N GLU A 203 -7.79 -7.73 26.15
CA GLU A 203 -7.30 -9.00 26.65
C GLU A 203 -6.11 -8.70 27.56
N PRO A 204 -5.95 -9.41 28.71
CA PRO A 204 -4.94 -9.08 29.70
C PRO A 204 -3.56 -9.11 29.07
N ASP A 205 -2.77 -8.06 29.32
CA ASP A 205 -1.37 -7.77 29.00
C ASP A 205 -0.54 -8.90 28.36
N THR A 206 -0.99 -9.40 27.26
CA THR A 206 -0.13 -10.01 26.26
C THR A 206 0.30 -8.84 25.39
N PRO A 207 1.60 -8.55 25.21
CA PRO A 207 2.00 -7.53 24.27
C PRO A 207 1.31 -7.85 22.95
N PRO A 208 0.63 -6.87 22.30
CA PRO A 208 -0.01 -7.15 21.04
C PRO A 208 1.07 -7.75 20.14
N ALA A 209 0.82 -8.91 19.60
CA ALA A 209 1.58 -9.46 18.51
C ALA A 209 1.36 -8.51 17.31
N VAL A 210 2.02 -7.38 17.36
CA VAL A 210 2.07 -6.37 16.29
C VAL A 210 3.33 -6.67 15.51
N GLY A 211 3.19 -7.51 14.63
CA GLY A 211 4.08 -7.89 13.57
C GLY A 211 3.41 -9.04 12.85
N PRO A 212 3.66 -9.26 11.61
CA PRO A 212 3.37 -10.57 11.07
C PRO A 212 4.02 -11.55 12.05
N ASP A 213 3.24 -12.50 12.52
CA ASP A 213 3.77 -13.61 13.34
C ASP A 213 4.73 -14.51 12.50
N ASN A 214 5.30 -13.93 11.45
CA ASN A 214 6.11 -14.53 10.39
C ASN A 214 5.43 -15.74 9.72
N ARG A 215 4.11 -15.85 9.87
CA ARG A 215 3.31 -16.92 9.26
C ARG A 215 2.40 -16.36 8.19
N ILE A 216 2.21 -17.12 7.15
CA ILE A 216 1.25 -16.83 6.09
C ILE A 216 0.11 -17.84 6.26
N ASP A 217 -0.89 -17.48 7.03
CA ASP A 217 -2.00 -18.40 7.33
C ASP A 217 -3.40 -17.79 7.12
N VAL A 218 -3.56 -16.47 7.14
CA VAL A 218 -4.84 -15.79 6.88
C VAL A 218 -4.88 -15.26 5.44
N ILE A 219 -5.63 -15.94 4.58
CA ILE A 219 -5.78 -15.56 3.17
C ILE A 219 -7.14 -14.91 2.95
N VAL A 220 -7.15 -13.69 2.41
CA VAL A 220 -8.39 -13.03 2.00
C VAL A 220 -8.53 -13.10 0.49
N ILE A 221 -9.66 -13.62 0.03
CA ILE A 221 -10.01 -13.71 -1.39
C ILE A 221 -11.11 -12.70 -1.67
N ASP A 222 -10.82 -11.77 -2.56
CA ASP A 222 -11.75 -10.78 -3.03
C ASP A 222 -12.30 -11.18 -4.39
N ALA A 223 -13.62 -11.37 -4.47
CA ALA A 223 -14.31 -11.57 -5.74
C ALA A 223 -14.76 -10.21 -6.27
N GLY A 224 -14.12 -9.71 -7.33
CA GLY A 224 -14.40 -8.40 -7.91
C GLY A 224 -15.87 -8.16 -8.21
N HIS A 225 -16.33 -6.91 -8.11
CA HIS A 225 -17.71 -6.49 -8.36
C HIS A 225 -18.75 -7.21 -7.48
N GLY A 226 -20.02 -7.28 -7.92
CA GLY A 226 -21.09 -8.00 -7.20
C GLY A 226 -22.39 -7.19 -7.10
N GLY A 227 -23.51 -7.86 -6.95
CA GLY A 227 -24.83 -7.24 -6.83
C GLY A 227 -25.15 -6.34 -8.03
N LYS A 228 -25.27 -5.04 -7.80
CA LYS A 228 -25.56 -4.04 -8.84
C LYS A 228 -24.34 -3.71 -9.72
N GLN A 229 -23.15 -3.99 -9.26
CA GLN A 229 -21.91 -3.79 -10.01
C GLN A 229 -21.60 -5.06 -10.83
N TYR A 230 -21.92 -5.03 -12.11
CA TYR A 230 -21.72 -6.21 -12.98
C TYR A 230 -20.27 -6.42 -13.39
N GLY A 231 -19.42 -5.38 -13.28
CA GLY A 231 -18.12 -5.36 -13.92
C GLY A 231 -18.25 -5.33 -15.44
N ALA A 232 -17.28 -5.85 -16.14
CA ALA A 232 -17.33 -5.99 -17.58
C ALA A 232 -18.38 -7.03 -18.02
N ILE A 233 -18.95 -6.80 -19.22
CA ILE A 233 -19.95 -7.70 -19.81
C ILE A 233 -19.40 -8.23 -21.13
N GLY A 234 -19.38 -9.54 -21.26
CA GLY A 234 -18.94 -10.24 -22.45
C GLY A 234 -19.94 -10.15 -23.61
N PRO A 235 -19.50 -10.48 -24.84
CA PRO A 235 -20.33 -10.40 -26.05
C PRO A 235 -21.60 -11.27 -26.02
N THR A 236 -21.63 -12.31 -25.19
CA THR A 236 -22.80 -13.20 -25.05
C THR A 236 -23.56 -12.98 -23.72
N GLY A 237 -23.20 -11.92 -22.99
CA GLY A 237 -23.87 -11.53 -21.76
C GLY A 237 -23.28 -12.12 -20.49
N ALA A 238 -22.11 -12.77 -20.53
CA ALA A 238 -21.40 -13.16 -19.33
C ALA A 238 -20.99 -11.91 -18.53
N ARG A 239 -21.14 -11.96 -17.23
CA ARG A 239 -20.82 -10.85 -16.31
C ARG A 239 -19.56 -11.20 -15.55
N GLU A 240 -18.67 -10.24 -15.44
CA GLU A 240 -17.42 -10.40 -14.70
C GLU A 240 -17.66 -10.82 -13.24
N LYS A 241 -18.60 -10.19 -12.56
CA LYS A 241 -18.94 -10.52 -11.16
C LYS A 241 -19.24 -12.00 -10.92
N ASP A 242 -19.85 -12.67 -11.91
CA ASP A 242 -20.22 -14.09 -11.80
C ASP A 242 -18.97 -14.97 -11.98
N VAL A 243 -18.16 -14.68 -12.98
CA VAL A 243 -16.88 -15.36 -13.25
C VAL A 243 -15.92 -15.20 -12.07
N ALA A 244 -15.76 -13.98 -11.56
CA ALA A 244 -14.91 -13.70 -10.42
C ALA A 244 -15.34 -14.46 -9.17
N LEU A 245 -16.65 -14.51 -8.90
CA LEU A 245 -17.21 -15.25 -7.76
C LEU A 245 -16.99 -16.77 -7.87
N ASP A 246 -17.18 -17.33 -9.05
CA ASP A 246 -17.01 -18.77 -9.26
C ASP A 246 -15.56 -19.18 -9.08
N ILE A 247 -14.60 -18.42 -9.61
CA ILE A 247 -13.16 -18.67 -9.41
C ILE A 247 -12.79 -18.49 -7.93
N ALA A 248 -13.26 -17.41 -7.29
CA ALA A 248 -13.00 -17.15 -5.88
C ALA A 248 -13.51 -18.28 -4.96
N ARG A 249 -14.71 -18.81 -5.22
CA ARG A 249 -15.28 -19.94 -4.49
C ARG A 249 -14.46 -21.22 -4.71
N ASN A 250 -13.99 -21.47 -5.93
CA ASN A 250 -13.13 -22.60 -6.23
C ASN A 250 -11.80 -22.50 -5.48
N LEU A 251 -11.18 -21.33 -5.45
CA LEU A 251 -9.96 -21.08 -4.69
C LEU A 251 -10.20 -21.25 -3.18
N ALA A 252 -11.24 -20.64 -2.66
CA ALA A 252 -11.60 -20.75 -1.24
C ALA A 252 -11.86 -22.21 -0.84
N ARG A 253 -12.50 -23.00 -1.70
CA ARG A 253 -12.72 -24.44 -1.47
C ARG A 253 -11.41 -25.23 -1.39
N LEU A 254 -10.42 -24.89 -2.23
CA LEU A 254 -9.10 -25.53 -2.21
C LEU A 254 -8.33 -25.19 -0.93
N ILE A 255 -8.31 -23.89 -0.56
CA ILE A 255 -7.60 -23.42 0.62
C ILE A 255 -8.24 -23.97 1.90
N ARG A 256 -9.59 -24.01 2.01
CA ARG A 256 -10.30 -24.57 3.18
C ARG A 256 -10.01 -26.06 3.44
N LYS A 257 -9.60 -26.82 2.42
CA LYS A 257 -9.18 -28.20 2.59
C LYS A 257 -7.81 -28.33 3.24
N ASP A 258 -7.02 -27.29 3.16
CA ASP A 258 -5.70 -27.22 3.77
C ASP A 258 -5.80 -26.57 5.15
N LYS A 259 -5.56 -27.36 6.19
CA LYS A 259 -5.67 -26.92 7.58
C LYS A 259 -4.63 -25.88 8.00
N GLN A 260 -3.66 -25.59 7.14
CA GLN A 260 -2.62 -24.59 7.39
C GLN A 260 -3.12 -23.16 7.12
N PHE A 261 -4.32 -23.00 6.56
CA PHE A 261 -4.84 -21.70 6.18
C PHE A 261 -6.24 -21.45 6.74
N LYS A 262 -6.47 -20.22 7.16
CA LYS A 262 -7.78 -19.62 7.36
C LYS A 262 -8.11 -18.79 6.11
N VAL A 263 -9.26 -19.03 5.49
CA VAL A 263 -9.68 -18.28 4.31
C VAL A 263 -10.95 -17.50 4.58
N ILE A 264 -10.91 -16.23 4.21
CA ILE A 264 -12.02 -15.27 4.29
C ILE A 264 -12.30 -14.79 2.87
N MET A 265 -13.58 -14.66 2.52
CA MET A 265 -14.00 -14.07 1.25
C MET A 265 -14.64 -12.72 1.53
N THR A 266 -14.35 -11.70 0.71
CA THR A 266 -15.02 -10.39 0.81
C THR A 266 -16.51 -10.50 0.49
N ARG A 267 -16.87 -11.40 -0.40
CA ARG A 267 -18.23 -11.87 -0.67
C ARG A 267 -18.23 -13.34 -1.10
N ASP A 268 -19.21 -14.09 -0.65
CA ASP A 268 -19.44 -15.49 -1.03
C ASP A 268 -20.71 -15.70 -1.86
N ARG A 269 -21.42 -14.62 -2.18
CA ARG A 269 -22.67 -14.58 -2.96
C ARG A 269 -22.71 -13.33 -3.84
N ASP A 270 -23.74 -13.24 -4.68
CA ASP A 270 -23.95 -12.07 -5.53
C ASP A 270 -24.53 -10.91 -4.70
N THR A 271 -23.64 -10.16 -4.07
CA THR A 271 -23.94 -8.96 -3.27
C THR A 271 -22.96 -7.85 -3.61
N THR A 272 -23.39 -6.61 -3.50
CA THR A 272 -22.51 -5.45 -3.63
C THR A 272 -21.68 -5.32 -2.35
N VAL A 273 -20.38 -5.19 -2.52
CA VAL A 273 -19.41 -4.87 -1.47
C VAL A 273 -18.53 -3.75 -2.01
N THR A 274 -18.49 -2.62 -1.33
CA THR A 274 -17.70 -1.45 -1.77
C THR A 274 -16.20 -1.74 -1.69
N LEU A 275 -15.37 -0.99 -2.42
CA LEU A 275 -13.90 -1.17 -2.35
C LEU A 275 -13.35 -0.93 -0.94
N GLU A 276 -13.98 -0.02 -0.18
CA GLU A 276 -13.62 0.24 1.22
C GLU A 276 -13.95 -0.93 2.13
N GLU A 277 -15.15 -1.51 1.98
CA GLU A 277 -15.56 -2.69 2.74
C GLU A 277 -14.67 -3.90 2.46
N ARG A 278 -14.22 -4.08 1.20
CA ARG A 278 -13.27 -5.17 0.85
C ARG A 278 -11.96 -5.04 1.60
N ALA A 279 -11.36 -3.84 1.57
CA ALA A 279 -10.14 -3.56 2.31
C ALA A 279 -10.35 -3.67 3.83
N LYS A 280 -11.49 -3.20 4.34
CA LYS A 280 -11.84 -3.33 5.76
C LYS A 280 -11.93 -4.80 6.18
N ILE A 281 -12.61 -5.65 5.41
CA ILE A 281 -12.70 -7.09 5.71
C ILE A 281 -11.30 -7.72 5.76
N ALA A 282 -10.40 -7.35 4.84
CA ALA A 282 -9.04 -7.87 4.82
C ALA A 282 -8.24 -7.42 6.05
N ASN A 283 -8.31 -6.13 6.39
CA ASN A 283 -7.56 -5.54 7.50
C ASN A 283 -8.09 -6.02 8.86
N ASP A 284 -9.43 -6.10 9.04
CA ASP A 284 -10.05 -6.62 10.27
C ASP A 284 -9.71 -8.10 10.50
N ALA A 285 -9.50 -8.83 9.42
CA ALA A 285 -9.11 -10.24 9.48
C ALA A 285 -7.63 -10.43 9.86
N GLY A 286 -6.82 -9.37 9.85
CA GLY A 286 -5.37 -9.46 9.94
C GLY A 286 -4.79 -10.31 8.82
N CYS A 287 -5.17 -10.01 7.55
CA CYS A 287 -4.81 -10.88 6.45
C CYS A 287 -3.30 -10.81 6.14
N ASP A 288 -2.70 -11.96 5.83
CA ASP A 288 -1.30 -12.10 5.43
C ASP A 288 -1.12 -12.05 3.92
N LEU A 289 -2.21 -12.29 3.18
CA LEU A 289 -2.20 -12.27 1.73
C LEU A 289 -3.60 -11.96 1.19
N PHE A 290 -3.69 -10.95 0.32
CA PHE A 290 -4.93 -10.54 -0.32
C PHE A 290 -4.90 -10.84 -1.83
N ILE A 291 -5.95 -11.50 -2.33
CA ILE A 291 -6.07 -11.90 -3.73
C ILE A 291 -7.40 -11.39 -4.28
N SER A 292 -7.37 -10.34 -5.12
CA SER A 292 -8.54 -9.85 -5.83
C SER A 292 -8.63 -10.50 -7.21
N ILE A 293 -9.81 -11.00 -7.57
CA ILE A 293 -10.06 -11.79 -8.78
C ILE A 293 -11.03 -11.04 -9.69
N HIS A 294 -10.60 -10.80 -10.93
CA HIS A 294 -11.27 -10.04 -11.96
C HIS A 294 -11.24 -10.75 -13.34
N ALA A 295 -11.96 -10.21 -14.30
CA ALA A 295 -11.92 -10.62 -15.70
C ALA A 295 -11.94 -9.38 -16.60
N ASN A 296 -10.80 -9.07 -17.18
CA ASN A 296 -10.46 -7.87 -17.93
C ASN A 296 -11.39 -7.59 -19.12
N SER A 297 -11.41 -6.35 -19.55
CA SER A 297 -12.14 -5.92 -20.73
C SER A 297 -11.30 -5.02 -21.62
N SER A 298 -11.59 -5.06 -22.92
CA SER A 298 -10.97 -4.18 -23.91
C SER A 298 -11.98 -3.81 -24.99
N THR A 299 -11.91 -2.58 -25.48
CA THR A 299 -12.65 -2.15 -26.68
C THR A 299 -12.19 -2.92 -27.93
N LYS A 300 -10.93 -3.37 -27.93
CA LYS A 300 -10.37 -4.22 -28.99
C LYS A 300 -10.69 -5.68 -28.71
N ARG A 301 -11.73 -6.21 -29.34
CA ARG A 301 -12.28 -7.57 -29.10
C ARG A 301 -11.31 -8.73 -29.31
N HIS A 302 -10.18 -8.51 -29.99
CA HIS A 302 -9.15 -9.53 -30.22
C HIS A 302 -8.13 -9.62 -29.08
N VAL A 303 -8.12 -8.67 -28.15
CA VAL A 303 -7.21 -8.70 -27.00
C VAL A 303 -7.60 -9.88 -26.12
N ALA A 304 -6.58 -10.63 -25.68
CA ALA A 304 -6.74 -11.87 -24.94
C ALA A 304 -5.60 -12.06 -23.95
N GLY A 305 -5.79 -12.95 -22.98
CA GLY A 305 -4.78 -13.38 -22.03
C GLY A 305 -5.04 -12.88 -20.63
N TRP A 306 -4.31 -13.45 -19.68
CA TRP A 306 -4.38 -13.10 -18.27
C TRP A 306 -3.20 -12.19 -17.86
N ASN A 307 -3.44 -11.35 -16.86
CA ASN A 307 -2.42 -10.52 -16.20
C ASN A 307 -2.48 -10.72 -14.69
N VAL A 308 -1.36 -10.49 -14.02
CA VAL A 308 -1.29 -10.34 -12.57
C VAL A 308 -0.78 -8.94 -12.27
N PHE A 309 -1.50 -8.21 -11.43
CA PHE A 309 -1.13 -6.86 -11.03
C PHE A 309 -0.78 -6.80 -9.56
N PHE A 310 0.20 -5.99 -9.22
CA PHE A 310 0.49 -5.56 -7.87
C PHE A 310 0.47 -4.03 -7.78
N LEU A 311 0.41 -3.50 -6.56
CA LEU A 311 0.30 -2.07 -6.35
C LEU A 311 1.64 -1.37 -6.57
N ALA A 312 1.71 -0.51 -7.58
CA ALA A 312 2.80 0.43 -7.84
C ALA A 312 2.37 1.42 -8.95
N PRO A 313 3.13 2.51 -9.21
CA PRO A 313 2.85 3.39 -10.33
C PRO A 313 2.79 2.63 -11.66
N ALA A 314 1.77 2.91 -12.48
CA ALA A 314 1.56 2.20 -13.74
C ALA A 314 2.72 2.44 -14.73
N ARG A 315 3.31 1.37 -15.26
CA ARG A 315 4.42 1.43 -16.22
C ARG A 315 4.00 1.79 -17.64
N ASN A 316 2.74 1.56 -17.97
CA ASN A 316 2.22 1.76 -19.34
C ASN A 316 0.74 2.15 -19.31
N ASP A 317 0.26 2.70 -20.44
CA ASP A 317 -1.12 3.16 -20.56
C ASP A 317 -2.16 2.04 -20.47
N SER A 318 -1.79 0.81 -20.85
CA SER A 318 -2.69 -0.34 -20.74
C SER A 318 -2.95 -0.68 -19.26
N ALA A 319 -1.91 -0.74 -18.44
CA ALA A 319 -2.03 -0.98 -17.00
C ALA A 319 -2.81 0.15 -16.30
N ARG A 320 -2.53 1.41 -16.69
CA ARG A 320 -3.27 2.58 -16.17
C ARG A 320 -4.76 2.50 -16.51
N ALA A 321 -5.10 2.12 -17.73
CA ALA A 321 -6.48 2.01 -18.19
C ALA A 321 -7.26 0.91 -17.42
N VAL A 322 -6.62 -0.22 -17.12
CA VAL A 322 -7.21 -1.29 -16.27
C VAL A 322 -7.49 -0.74 -14.87
N ALA A 323 -6.52 -0.11 -14.23
CA ALA A 323 -6.71 0.46 -12.90
C ALA A 323 -7.80 1.55 -12.88
N GLN A 324 -7.88 2.41 -13.89
CA GLN A 324 -8.93 3.42 -14.02
C GLN A 324 -10.33 2.76 -14.13
N PHE A 325 -10.45 1.70 -14.91
CA PHE A 325 -11.70 0.98 -15.05
C PHE A 325 -12.16 0.37 -13.72
N GLU A 326 -11.27 -0.32 -13.02
CA GLU A 326 -11.56 -0.94 -11.72
C GLU A 326 -11.84 0.10 -10.63
N ASN A 327 -11.06 1.18 -10.59
CA ASN A 327 -11.26 2.27 -9.63
C ASN A 327 -12.56 3.06 -9.90
N SER A 328 -13.11 3.03 -11.11
CA SER A 328 -14.38 3.70 -11.43
C SER A 328 -15.58 3.15 -10.64
N ALA A 329 -15.47 1.93 -10.10
CA ALA A 329 -16.45 1.38 -9.17
C ALA A 329 -16.55 2.22 -7.90
N PHE A 330 -15.42 2.71 -7.37
CA PHE A 330 -15.37 3.58 -6.19
C PHE A 330 -16.10 4.92 -6.40
N LEU A 331 -15.95 5.51 -7.59
CA LEU A 331 -16.64 6.76 -7.92
C LEU A 331 -18.15 6.59 -7.99
N ARG A 332 -18.61 5.44 -8.51
CA ARG A 332 -20.02 5.10 -8.56
C ARG A 332 -20.62 4.83 -7.17
N ASP A 333 -19.82 4.27 -6.26
CA ASP A 333 -20.26 4.03 -4.88
C ASP A 333 -20.37 5.33 -4.07
N GLN A 334 -19.63 6.38 -4.45
CA GLN A 334 -19.66 7.70 -3.80
C GLN A 334 -20.59 8.71 -4.52
N ALA A 335 -21.10 8.38 -5.70
CA ALA A 335 -21.99 9.28 -6.42
C ALA A 335 -23.31 9.44 -5.67
N PRO A 336 -23.78 10.69 -5.47
CA PRO A 336 -25.09 10.93 -4.89
C PRO A 336 -26.19 10.30 -5.76
N PRO A 337 -27.35 9.95 -5.19
CA PRO A 337 -28.47 9.40 -5.95
C PRO A 337 -28.78 10.29 -7.16
N PRO A 338 -29.15 9.70 -8.33
CA PRO A 338 -29.35 10.45 -9.57
C PRO A 338 -30.39 11.57 -9.51
N ASP A 339 -31.21 11.59 -8.46
CA ASP A 339 -32.25 12.60 -8.21
C ASP A 339 -31.82 13.70 -7.21
N SER A 340 -30.54 13.77 -6.81
CA SER A 340 -30.01 14.80 -5.90
C SER A 340 -29.49 16.01 -6.68
N GLU A 341 -29.72 17.23 -6.17
CA GLU A 341 -29.26 18.49 -6.78
C GLU A 341 -27.70 18.61 -6.89
N GLU A 342 -26.93 17.67 -6.30
CA GLU A 342 -25.49 17.61 -6.31
C GLU A 342 -24.88 16.77 -7.45
N ALA A 343 -25.67 16.26 -8.40
CA ALA A 343 -25.25 15.35 -9.47
C ALA A 343 -24.39 15.99 -10.59
N GLY A 344 -23.66 17.07 -10.31
CA GLY A 344 -22.91 17.88 -11.31
C GLY A 344 -21.38 17.82 -11.24
N GLY A 345 -20.77 17.00 -10.39
CA GLY A 345 -19.31 16.88 -10.30
C GLY A 345 -18.76 15.97 -11.39
N SER A 346 -17.96 16.52 -12.33
CA SER A 346 -17.35 15.75 -13.41
C SER A 346 -16.31 14.73 -12.90
N GLU A 347 -16.25 13.54 -13.52
CA GLU A 347 -15.23 12.49 -13.28
C GLU A 347 -13.79 13.04 -13.34
N GLU A 348 -13.55 14.09 -14.13
CA GLU A 348 -12.24 14.76 -14.24
C GLU A 348 -11.79 15.45 -12.94
N ALA A 349 -12.72 15.90 -12.10
CA ALA A 349 -12.36 16.62 -10.87
C ALA A 349 -11.77 15.71 -9.77
N LEU A 350 -12.07 14.41 -9.78
CA LEU A 350 -11.57 13.44 -8.80
C LEU A 350 -10.23 12.80 -9.21
N PHE A 351 -9.94 12.70 -10.51
CA PHE A 351 -8.66 12.17 -11.01
C PHE A 351 -7.61 13.24 -11.30
N GLY A 352 -8.02 14.51 -11.35
CA GLY A 352 -7.17 15.65 -11.69
C GLY A 352 -6.50 16.34 -10.50
N ASP A 353 -6.74 15.89 -9.25
CA ASP A 353 -6.07 16.48 -8.09
C ASP A 353 -4.64 15.91 -7.96
N PRO A 354 -3.60 16.73 -8.24
CA PRO A 354 -2.20 16.30 -8.11
C PRO A 354 -1.85 15.84 -6.69
N VAL A 355 -2.55 16.36 -5.67
CA VAL A 355 -2.32 16.00 -4.26
C VAL A 355 -2.82 14.58 -3.98
N LEU A 356 -4.00 14.21 -4.51
CA LEU A 356 -4.51 12.83 -4.39
C LEU A 356 -3.64 11.83 -5.17
N SER A 357 -3.09 12.24 -6.31
CA SER A 357 -2.15 11.43 -7.09
C SER A 357 -0.85 11.18 -6.32
N ILE A 358 -0.27 12.22 -5.73
CA ILE A 358 0.96 12.14 -4.92
C ILE A 358 0.71 11.33 -3.62
N LEU A 359 -0.44 11.52 -2.98
CA LEU A 359 -0.82 10.76 -1.79
C LEU A 359 -0.96 9.26 -2.08
N ASN A 360 -1.53 8.90 -3.22
CA ASN A 360 -1.60 7.51 -3.66
C ASN A 360 -0.22 6.90 -3.96
N GLU A 361 0.72 7.67 -4.50
CA GLU A 361 2.08 7.18 -4.76
C GLU A 361 2.89 6.90 -3.48
N MET A 362 2.63 7.62 -2.39
CA MET A 362 3.40 7.49 -1.14
C MET A 362 2.98 6.32 -0.24
N ILE A 363 1.75 5.81 -0.35
CA ILE A 363 1.23 4.72 0.47
C ILE A 363 1.67 3.33 -0.04
N MET A 364 2.20 3.27 -1.24
CA MET A 364 2.42 2.06 -2.02
C MET A 364 3.61 1.17 -1.61
N THR A 365 4.41 1.50 -0.61
CA THR A 365 5.74 0.89 -0.46
C THR A 365 5.87 -0.24 0.55
N GLU A 366 4.95 -0.38 1.50
CA GLU A 366 5.16 -1.29 2.65
C GLU A 366 5.16 -2.78 2.27
N PHE A 367 4.34 -3.19 1.28
CA PHE A 367 4.24 -4.61 0.86
C PHE A 367 4.51 -4.81 -0.63
N GLN A 368 5.18 -3.85 -1.27
CA GLN A 368 5.38 -3.88 -2.72
C GLN A 368 6.27 -5.05 -3.16
N SER A 369 7.33 -5.32 -2.40
CA SER A 369 8.27 -6.41 -2.70
C SER A 369 7.59 -7.78 -2.61
N GLU A 370 6.88 -8.02 -1.52
CA GLU A 370 6.15 -9.26 -1.26
C GLU A 370 4.99 -9.43 -2.26
N SER A 371 4.28 -8.34 -2.57
CA SER A 371 3.22 -8.35 -3.58
C SER A 371 3.76 -8.68 -4.97
N HIS A 372 4.90 -8.10 -5.36
CA HIS A 372 5.59 -8.42 -6.61
C HIS A 372 6.03 -9.89 -6.63
N ASP A 373 6.64 -10.39 -5.55
CA ASP A 373 7.05 -11.78 -5.43
C ASP A 373 5.88 -12.75 -5.59
N PHE A 374 4.75 -12.45 -4.93
CA PHE A 374 3.56 -13.25 -5.06
C PHE A 374 2.97 -13.18 -6.49
N ALA A 375 2.96 -11.99 -7.10
CA ALA A 375 2.54 -11.83 -8.50
C ALA A 375 3.39 -12.67 -9.46
N MET A 376 4.71 -12.72 -9.26
CA MET A 376 5.61 -13.57 -10.04
C MET A 376 5.35 -15.06 -9.82
N MET A 377 4.98 -15.47 -8.61
CA MET A 377 4.59 -16.85 -8.33
C MET A 377 3.27 -17.22 -9.03
N CYS A 378 2.29 -16.31 -9.02
CA CYS A 378 1.03 -16.49 -9.77
C CYS A 378 1.30 -16.62 -11.28
N ASP A 379 2.11 -15.73 -11.86
CA ASP A 379 2.51 -15.78 -13.27
C ASP A 379 3.13 -17.13 -13.63
N ARG A 380 4.05 -17.60 -12.81
CA ARG A 380 4.71 -18.89 -13.00
C ARG A 380 3.74 -20.07 -13.00
N GLU A 381 2.80 -20.11 -12.04
CA GLU A 381 1.85 -21.19 -11.94
C GLU A 381 0.78 -21.12 -13.06
N PHE A 382 0.37 -19.93 -13.46
CA PHE A 382 -0.52 -19.72 -14.59
C PHE A 382 0.11 -20.20 -15.92
N ARG A 383 1.38 -19.88 -16.19
CA ARG A 383 2.11 -20.37 -17.37
C ARG A 383 2.19 -21.89 -17.41
N ARG A 384 2.16 -22.57 -16.28
CA ARG A 384 2.18 -24.03 -16.19
C ARG A 384 0.79 -24.64 -16.39
N ALA A 385 -0.25 -24.00 -15.82
CA ALA A 385 -1.59 -24.55 -15.75
C ALA A 385 -2.48 -24.14 -16.93
N LEU A 386 -2.33 -22.90 -17.42
CA LEU A 386 -3.22 -22.31 -18.40
C LEU A 386 -2.60 -22.33 -19.80
N LYS A 387 -3.42 -22.71 -20.80
CA LYS A 387 -3.02 -22.71 -22.22
C LYS A 387 -3.37 -21.40 -22.93
N THR A 388 -3.79 -20.39 -22.18
CA THR A 388 -4.15 -19.06 -22.70
C THR A 388 -2.93 -18.15 -22.76
N THR A 389 -3.05 -17.03 -23.45
CA THR A 389 -1.97 -16.05 -23.61
C THR A 389 -1.57 -15.48 -22.26
N ALA A 390 -0.28 -15.54 -21.94
CA ALA A 390 0.30 -14.91 -20.76
C ALA A 390 0.68 -13.46 -21.11
N ARG A 391 0.10 -12.50 -20.43
CA ARG A 391 0.52 -11.09 -20.49
C ARG A 391 1.52 -10.76 -19.40
N GLY A 392 1.64 -11.63 -18.38
CA GLY A 392 2.64 -11.55 -17.34
C GLY A 392 2.22 -10.68 -16.17
N VAL A 393 3.24 -10.23 -15.42
CA VAL A 393 3.07 -9.35 -14.26
C VAL A 393 3.20 -7.89 -14.69
N ASP A 394 2.28 -7.06 -14.25
CA ASP A 394 2.29 -5.62 -14.44
C ASP A 394 1.95 -4.91 -13.11
N GLN A 395 1.96 -3.60 -13.11
CA GLN A 395 1.70 -2.80 -11.90
C GLN A 395 0.82 -1.59 -12.21
N ALA A 396 -0.07 -1.24 -11.28
CA ALA A 396 -0.87 -0.01 -11.35
C ALA A 396 -1.49 0.36 -10.00
N GLY A 397 -2.03 1.57 -9.91
CA GLY A 397 -2.64 2.13 -8.71
C GLY A 397 -4.09 1.67 -8.49
N PHE A 398 -4.29 0.45 -8.04
CA PHE A 398 -5.61 -0.08 -7.71
C PHE A 398 -6.05 0.34 -6.31
N PHE A 399 -7.23 0.95 -6.18
CA PHE A 399 -7.76 1.39 -4.89
C PHE A 399 -7.92 0.27 -3.88
N VAL A 400 -8.40 -0.89 -4.29
CA VAL A 400 -8.60 -2.02 -3.39
C VAL A 400 -7.27 -2.50 -2.80
N LEU A 401 -6.20 -2.56 -3.61
CA LEU A 401 -4.88 -2.98 -3.15
C LEU A 401 -4.21 -1.94 -2.26
N ASN A 402 -4.41 -0.66 -2.57
CA ASN A 402 -3.80 0.46 -1.83
C ASN A 402 -4.27 0.58 -0.37
N ARG A 403 -5.41 -0.03 -0.03
CA ARG A 403 -6.03 0.05 1.30
C ARG A 403 -5.90 -1.21 2.13
N VAL A 404 -5.28 -2.24 1.58
CA VAL A 404 -5.01 -3.51 2.26
C VAL A 404 -3.62 -3.48 2.87
N TYR A 405 -3.52 -3.79 4.15
CA TYR A 405 -2.26 -3.82 4.90
C TYR A 405 -1.64 -5.22 4.89
N ALA A 406 -1.46 -5.76 3.70
CA ALA A 406 -0.82 -7.05 3.47
C ALA A 406 -0.30 -7.11 2.02
N PRO A 407 0.62 -8.03 1.70
CA PRO A 407 0.93 -8.39 0.34
C PRO A 407 -0.34 -8.65 -0.46
N SER A 408 -0.49 -7.97 -1.60
CA SER A 408 -1.76 -7.95 -2.32
C SER A 408 -1.57 -7.96 -3.84
N VAL A 409 -2.43 -8.72 -4.54
CA VAL A 409 -2.46 -8.78 -6.00
C VAL A 409 -3.88 -8.69 -6.54
N LEU A 410 -4.00 -8.19 -7.78
CA LEU A 410 -5.22 -8.25 -8.57
C LEU A 410 -4.96 -9.15 -9.79
N ILE A 411 -5.82 -10.13 -9.98
CA ILE A 411 -5.72 -11.16 -11.01
C ILE A 411 -6.75 -10.90 -12.09
N GLU A 412 -6.29 -10.58 -13.28
CA GLU A 412 -7.11 -10.54 -14.48
C GLU A 412 -7.06 -11.91 -15.17
N THR A 413 -8.09 -12.69 -15.00
CA THR A 413 -8.11 -14.11 -15.40
C THR A 413 -8.28 -14.35 -16.90
N GLY A 414 -8.54 -13.30 -17.67
CA GLY A 414 -8.73 -13.31 -19.13
C GLY A 414 -9.60 -12.13 -19.53
N PHE A 415 -9.74 -11.88 -20.84
CA PHE A 415 -10.58 -10.78 -21.36
C PHE A 415 -11.99 -11.26 -21.62
N ILE A 416 -12.94 -10.94 -20.73
CA ILE A 416 -14.36 -11.29 -20.90
C ILE A 416 -14.97 -10.64 -22.17
N SER A 417 -14.40 -9.53 -22.65
CA SER A 417 -14.76 -8.87 -23.91
C SER A 417 -14.36 -9.67 -25.16
N ASN A 418 -13.44 -10.65 -25.06
CA ASN A 418 -13.06 -11.55 -26.14
C ASN A 418 -13.99 -12.76 -26.15
N ARG A 419 -14.67 -13.01 -27.29
CA ARG A 419 -15.68 -14.07 -27.38
C ARG A 419 -15.15 -15.49 -27.07
N ASN A 420 -13.89 -15.77 -27.39
CA ASN A 420 -13.29 -17.07 -27.10
C ASN A 420 -12.96 -17.20 -25.62
N GLU A 421 -12.42 -16.13 -25.01
CA GLU A 421 -12.12 -16.13 -23.58
C GLU A 421 -13.39 -16.03 -22.74
N GLU A 422 -14.40 -15.28 -23.13
CA GLU A 422 -15.71 -15.29 -22.48
C GLU A 422 -16.27 -16.72 -22.33
N ARG A 423 -16.21 -17.49 -23.42
CA ARG A 423 -16.64 -18.90 -23.39
C ARG A 423 -15.78 -19.73 -22.45
N LEU A 424 -14.46 -19.52 -22.47
CA LEU A 424 -13.51 -20.24 -21.62
C LEU A 424 -13.70 -19.90 -20.15
N LEU A 425 -13.79 -18.62 -19.81
CA LEU A 425 -14.00 -18.11 -18.45
C LEU A 425 -15.26 -18.67 -17.77
N ARG A 426 -16.26 -19.10 -18.55
CA ARG A 426 -17.50 -19.72 -18.06
C ARG A 426 -17.39 -21.22 -17.86
N THR A 427 -16.28 -21.86 -18.28
CA THR A 427 -16.13 -23.31 -18.10
C THR A 427 -15.61 -23.65 -16.69
N PRO A 428 -16.21 -24.65 -16.01
CA PRO A 428 -15.71 -25.11 -14.72
C PRO A 428 -14.24 -25.51 -14.77
N GLU A 429 -13.80 -26.15 -15.85
CA GLU A 429 -12.45 -26.65 -16.04
C GLU A 429 -11.42 -25.50 -16.00
N TYR A 430 -11.71 -24.37 -16.65
CA TYR A 430 -10.83 -23.22 -16.66
C TYR A 430 -10.82 -22.52 -15.28
N GLN A 431 -11.99 -22.33 -14.68
CA GLN A 431 -12.13 -21.74 -13.35
C GLN A 431 -11.39 -22.55 -12.28
N GLU A 432 -11.49 -23.89 -12.35
CA GLU A 432 -10.76 -24.78 -11.45
C GLU A 432 -9.25 -24.74 -11.71
N ALA A 433 -8.81 -24.64 -12.99
CA ALA A 433 -7.40 -24.54 -13.33
C ALA A 433 -6.80 -23.22 -12.79
N VAL A 434 -7.50 -22.08 -12.95
CA VAL A 434 -7.09 -20.80 -12.37
C VAL A 434 -7.01 -20.90 -10.85
N ALA A 435 -8.05 -21.39 -10.20
CA ALA A 435 -8.09 -21.54 -8.75
C ALA A 435 -6.97 -22.45 -8.23
N LYS A 436 -6.69 -23.55 -8.92
CA LYS A 436 -5.59 -24.47 -8.56
C LYS A 436 -4.22 -23.83 -8.69
N ALA A 437 -3.99 -23.07 -9.75
CA ALA A 437 -2.73 -22.37 -9.95
C ALA A 437 -2.51 -21.29 -8.88
N LEU A 438 -3.55 -20.53 -8.52
CA LEU A 438 -3.49 -19.57 -7.41
C LEU A 438 -3.20 -20.26 -6.07
N TYR A 439 -3.86 -21.39 -5.80
CA TYR A 439 -3.58 -22.15 -4.58
C TYR A 439 -2.14 -22.67 -4.52
N ASP A 440 -1.58 -23.10 -5.65
CA ASP A 440 -0.18 -23.54 -5.71
C ASP A 440 0.79 -22.36 -5.53
N ALA A 441 0.43 -21.17 -6.02
CA ALA A 441 1.18 -19.94 -5.77
C ALA A 441 1.16 -19.54 -4.27
N VAL A 442 -0.01 -19.61 -3.61
CA VAL A 442 -0.15 -19.37 -2.15
C VAL A 442 0.76 -20.29 -1.34
N LYS A 443 0.77 -21.58 -1.65
CA LYS A 443 1.66 -22.53 -0.95
C LYS A 443 3.15 -22.20 -1.13
N ARG A 444 3.53 -21.77 -2.33
CA ARG A 444 4.93 -21.37 -2.58
C ARG A 444 5.31 -20.11 -1.86
N PHE A 445 4.39 -19.15 -1.80
CA PHE A 445 4.58 -17.90 -1.07
C PHE A 445 4.79 -18.20 0.42
N LYS A 446 3.87 -18.95 1.05
CA LYS A 446 4.03 -19.41 2.43
C LYS A 446 5.38 -20.09 2.66
N ALA A 447 5.74 -21.07 1.84
CA ALA A 447 6.98 -21.82 1.98
C ALA A 447 8.26 -20.97 1.80
N LYS A 448 8.20 -19.86 1.04
CA LYS A 448 9.31 -18.92 0.91
C LYS A 448 9.45 -18.09 2.18
N TYR A 449 8.37 -17.45 2.61
CA TYR A 449 8.43 -16.44 3.68
C TYR A 449 8.60 -17.07 5.06
N GLU A 450 8.03 -18.23 5.34
CA GLU A 450 8.25 -18.93 6.62
C GLU A 450 9.67 -19.48 6.77
N ARG A 451 10.34 -19.86 5.67
CA ARG A 451 11.77 -20.24 5.74
C ARG A 451 12.67 -19.07 6.12
N PHE A 452 12.42 -17.88 5.59
CA PHE A 452 13.18 -16.69 5.94
C PHE A 452 13.02 -16.34 7.42
N ALA A 453 11.83 -16.50 7.97
CA ALA A 453 11.57 -16.29 9.39
C ALA A 453 12.37 -17.26 10.27
N GLU A 454 12.36 -18.56 9.95
CA GLU A 454 13.13 -19.58 10.69
C GLU A 454 14.64 -19.39 10.60
N GLU A 455 15.16 -18.95 9.45
CA GLU A 455 16.58 -18.66 9.25
C GLU A 455 17.02 -17.39 9.99
N GLY A 456 16.15 -16.36 10.05
CA GLY A 456 16.36 -15.13 10.83
C GLY A 456 16.42 -15.39 12.34
N GLU A 457 15.54 -16.23 12.86
CA GLU A 457 15.55 -16.63 14.28
C GLU A 457 16.80 -17.45 14.66
N ARG A 458 17.30 -18.31 13.79
CA ARG A 458 18.53 -19.10 14.02
C ARG A 458 19.81 -18.29 13.96
N SER A 459 19.81 -17.15 13.27
CA SER A 459 20.99 -16.27 13.17
C SER A 459 21.03 -15.21 14.30
N ALA A 460 19.94 -15.03 15.02
CA ALA A 460 19.83 -14.08 16.13
C ALA A 460 19.98 -14.71 17.53
N GLY A 461 20.08 -16.05 17.64
CA GLY A 461 20.32 -16.83 18.87
C GLY A 461 21.69 -17.48 18.86
#